data_e7d305fe5b5a57f8be973611cfdbcb5f
#
_entry.id   e7d305fe5b5a57f8be973611cfdbcb5f
#
_cell.length_a   1.000
_cell.length_b   1.000
_cell.length_c   1.000
_cell.angle_alpha   90.00
_cell.angle_beta   90.00
_cell.angle_gamma   90.00
#
_symmetry.space_group_name_H-M   'P 1'
#
loop_
_entity.id
_entity.type
_entity.pdbx_description
1 polymer ?
#
loop_
_entity_poly.entity_id
_entity_poly.type
_entity_poly.pdbx_seq_one_letter_code
_entity_poly.pdbx_strand_id
1 'polypeptide(L)'
;MRKVCVASIQMKCSREVNENILTADRLVRTAAEKGAEIILLPELFERQYFCQERRYEYYGFAKPVEDNDAVKHFLPVSEELNIVLPLSIYEKDGNVLYNTVVVLDCGKIL
;
A
#
# COMPACT_ATOMS: atom_id res chain seq x y z
N MET A 1 14.23 -16.43 -21.46
CA MET A 1 14.19 -15.78 -20.13
C MET A 1 13.30 -14.56 -20.20
N ARG A 2 12.33 -14.46 -19.30
CA ARG A 2 11.47 -13.30 -19.22
C ARG A 2 12.12 -12.21 -18.36
N LYS A 3 12.06 -10.97 -18.82
CA LYS A 3 12.48 -9.81 -18.04
C LYS A 3 11.25 -9.15 -17.43
N VAL A 4 11.34 -8.79 -16.17
CA VAL A 4 10.27 -8.05 -15.44
C VAL A 4 10.87 -6.77 -14.92
N CYS A 5 10.20 -5.65 -15.20
CA CYS A 5 10.57 -4.37 -14.67
C CYS A 5 9.90 -4.17 -13.30
N VAL A 6 10.69 -3.90 -12.29
CA VAL A 6 10.20 -3.65 -10.93
C VAL A 6 10.55 -2.24 -10.49
N ALA A 7 9.72 -1.65 -9.64
CA ALA A 7 9.97 -0.33 -9.09
C ALA A 7 9.79 -0.35 -7.58
N SER A 8 10.67 0.37 -6.89
CA SER A 8 10.53 0.66 -5.47
C SER A 8 10.32 2.16 -5.32
N ILE A 9 9.25 2.54 -4.66
CA ILE A 9 8.88 3.92 -4.47
C ILE A 9 9.37 4.42 -3.13
N GLN A 10 9.97 5.60 -3.13
CA GLN A 10 10.30 6.32 -1.92
C GLN A 10 9.48 7.60 -1.86
N MET A 11 8.88 7.87 -0.72
CA MET A 11 8.05 9.03 -0.54
C MET A 11 8.08 9.49 0.91
N LYS A 12 7.84 10.76 1.11
CA LYS A 12 7.64 11.31 2.45
C LYS A 12 6.18 11.12 2.83
N CYS A 13 5.93 10.52 3.98
CA CYS A 13 4.58 10.33 4.49
C CYS A 13 4.24 11.41 5.52
N SER A 14 3.04 11.97 5.41
CA SER A 14 2.47 12.88 6.39
C SER A 14 1.57 12.10 7.35
N ARG A 15 0.90 12.81 8.27
CA ARG A 15 -0.08 12.20 9.17
C ARG A 15 -1.42 11.95 8.49
N GLU A 16 -1.64 12.53 7.31
CA GLU A 16 -2.91 12.47 6.58
C GLU A 16 -2.95 11.28 5.63
N VAL A 17 -3.82 10.31 5.91
CA VAL A 17 -3.95 9.08 5.11
C VAL A 17 -4.27 9.39 3.66
N ASN A 18 -5.25 10.24 3.42
CA ASN A 18 -5.65 10.57 2.04
C ASN A 18 -4.53 11.22 1.25
N GLU A 19 -3.78 12.12 1.87
CA GLU A 19 -2.63 12.77 1.24
C GLU A 19 -1.56 11.75 0.84
N ASN A 20 -1.26 10.81 1.73
CA ASN A 20 -0.28 9.77 1.46
C ASN A 20 -0.74 8.83 0.34
N ILE A 21 -2.01 8.46 0.32
CA ILE A 21 -2.58 7.61 -0.74
C ILE A 21 -2.51 8.33 -2.09
N LEU A 22 -2.85 9.62 -2.15
CA LEU A 22 -2.77 10.39 -3.40
C LEU A 22 -1.33 10.55 -3.89
N THR A 23 -0.39 10.77 -2.98
CA THR A 23 1.03 10.84 -3.32
C THR A 23 1.51 9.48 -3.87
N ALA A 24 1.15 8.40 -3.21
CA ALA A 24 1.48 7.05 -3.65
C ALA A 24 0.85 6.74 -5.01
N ASP A 25 -0.40 7.12 -5.23
CA ASP A 25 -1.09 6.92 -6.52
C ASP A 25 -0.32 7.59 -7.65
N ARG A 26 0.05 8.84 -7.48
CA ARG A 26 0.82 9.58 -8.50
C ARG A 26 2.14 8.89 -8.82
N LEU A 27 2.86 8.42 -7.81
CA LEU A 27 4.15 7.76 -7.99
C LEU A 27 4.00 6.38 -8.63
N VAL A 28 2.95 5.63 -8.25
CA VAL A 28 2.62 4.33 -8.85
C VAL A 28 2.32 4.50 -10.35
N ARG A 29 1.52 5.49 -10.71
CA ARG A 29 1.21 5.76 -12.12
C ARG A 29 2.43 6.15 -12.92
N THR A 30 3.32 6.97 -12.34
CA THR A 30 4.58 7.34 -12.97
C THR A 30 5.46 6.10 -13.21
N ALA A 31 5.57 5.22 -12.23
CA ALA A 31 6.34 3.98 -12.36
C ALA A 31 5.76 3.08 -13.45
N ALA A 32 4.43 2.93 -13.49
CA ALA A 32 3.74 2.12 -14.50
C ALA A 32 3.98 2.67 -15.91
N GLU A 33 3.95 4.00 -16.08
CA GLU A 33 4.25 4.65 -17.36
C GLU A 33 5.67 4.35 -17.84
N LYS A 34 6.60 4.14 -16.91
CA LYS A 34 7.99 3.77 -17.21
C LYS A 34 8.18 2.27 -17.43
N GLY A 35 7.10 1.50 -17.41
CA GLY A 35 7.11 0.08 -17.71
C GLY A 35 7.20 -0.84 -16.52
N ALA A 36 7.08 -0.35 -15.29
CA ALA A 36 7.09 -1.20 -14.10
C ALA A 36 5.85 -2.09 -14.07
N GLU A 37 6.06 -3.38 -13.79
CA GLU A 37 5.00 -4.38 -13.69
C GLU A 37 4.71 -4.77 -12.23
N ILE A 38 5.72 -4.66 -11.38
CA ILE A 38 5.60 -4.87 -9.92
C ILE A 38 6.13 -3.61 -9.25
N ILE A 39 5.30 -2.99 -8.40
CA ILE A 39 5.63 -1.72 -7.77
C ILE A 39 5.46 -1.84 -6.26
N LEU A 40 6.53 -1.56 -5.52
CA LEU A 40 6.55 -1.64 -4.06
C LEU A 40 6.53 -0.24 -3.46
N LEU A 41 5.57 0.01 -2.58
CA LEU A 41 5.47 1.22 -1.78
C LEU A 41 6.18 1.03 -0.44
N PRO A 42 6.48 2.12 0.30
CA PRO A 42 7.10 2.00 1.61
C PRO A 42 6.24 1.23 2.61
N GLU A 43 6.88 0.64 3.60
CA GLU A 43 6.20 -0.06 4.69
C GLU A 43 5.24 0.89 5.42
N LEU A 44 3.98 0.45 5.61
CA LEU A 44 2.94 1.21 6.33
C LEU A 44 2.80 2.66 5.84
N PHE A 45 2.85 2.84 4.53
CA PHE A 45 2.93 4.16 3.88
C PHE A 45 1.69 5.05 4.06
N GLU A 46 0.57 4.51 4.50
CA GLU A 46 -0.65 5.30 4.72
C GLU A 46 -0.46 6.41 5.75
N ARG A 47 0.51 6.24 6.64
CA ARG A 47 0.82 7.17 7.71
C ARG A 47 2.32 7.34 7.84
N GLN A 48 2.75 8.25 8.70
CA GLN A 48 4.13 8.24 9.16
C GLN A 48 4.41 6.91 9.86
N TYR A 49 5.64 6.42 9.76
CA TYR A 49 6.03 5.15 10.37
C TYR A 49 5.91 5.23 11.89
N PHE A 50 4.80 4.73 12.41
CA PHE A 50 4.43 4.86 13.83
C PHE A 50 5.02 3.78 14.73
N CYS A 51 5.59 2.72 14.16
CA CYS A 51 6.15 1.60 14.94
C CYS A 51 7.34 1.98 15.81
N GLN A 52 7.93 3.15 15.60
CA GLN A 52 9.01 3.70 16.43
C GLN A 52 8.50 4.17 17.79
N GLU A 53 7.22 4.43 17.92
CA GLU A 53 6.59 4.94 19.13
C GLU A 53 5.56 3.96 19.65
N ARG A 54 5.44 3.84 20.98
CA ARG A 54 4.45 2.98 21.62
C ARG A 54 3.33 3.86 22.16
N ARG A 55 2.26 4.03 21.35
CA ARG A 55 1.08 4.81 21.74
C ARG A 55 -0.18 3.99 21.54
N TYR A 56 -1.06 3.98 22.52
CA TYR A 56 -2.33 3.25 22.44
C TYR A 56 -3.23 3.73 21.30
N GLU A 57 -3.18 5.02 21.00
CA GLU A 57 -3.96 5.61 19.90
C GLU A 57 -3.65 4.96 18.55
N TYR A 58 -2.45 4.43 18.35
CA TYR A 58 -2.05 3.78 17.09
C TYR A 58 -2.76 2.45 16.86
N TYR A 59 -3.25 1.79 17.90
CA TYR A 59 -4.02 0.57 17.76
C TYR A 59 -5.33 0.81 17.01
N GLY A 60 -5.90 2.00 17.10
CA GLY A 60 -7.10 2.39 16.38
C GLY A 60 -6.89 2.59 14.88
N PHE A 61 -5.64 2.60 14.39
CA PHE A 61 -5.37 2.75 12.96
C PHE A 61 -5.59 1.46 12.19
N ALA A 62 -5.53 0.31 12.84
CA ALA A 62 -5.68 -0.98 12.18
C ALA A 62 -7.12 -1.20 11.72
N LYS A 63 -7.26 -1.74 10.52
CA LYS A 63 -8.56 -2.08 9.91
C LYS A 63 -8.48 -3.45 9.27
N PRO A 64 -9.62 -4.16 9.14
CA PRO A 64 -9.68 -5.35 8.28
C PRO A 64 -9.21 -5.02 6.87
N VAL A 65 -8.68 -6.02 6.16
CA VAL A 65 -8.16 -5.83 4.79
C VAL A 65 -9.20 -5.17 3.89
N GLU A 66 -10.44 -5.65 3.93
CA GLU A 66 -11.54 -5.13 3.08
C GLU A 66 -11.94 -3.70 3.40
N ASP A 67 -11.63 -3.20 4.59
CA ASP A 67 -11.95 -1.83 5.02
C ASP A 67 -10.75 -0.89 4.93
N ASN A 68 -9.57 -1.42 4.61
CA ASN A 68 -8.35 -0.62 4.55
C ASN A 68 -8.40 0.38 3.39
N ASP A 69 -8.10 1.64 3.67
CA ASP A 69 -8.20 2.72 2.69
C ASP A 69 -7.27 2.52 1.48
N ALA A 70 -6.04 2.06 1.72
CA ALA A 70 -5.09 1.82 0.64
C ALA A 70 -5.53 0.65 -0.24
N VAL A 71 -6.02 -0.43 0.35
CA VAL A 71 -6.52 -1.58 -0.40
C VAL A 71 -7.69 -1.18 -1.28
N LYS A 72 -8.67 -0.44 -0.72
CA LYS A 72 -9.83 0.05 -1.48
C LYS A 72 -9.41 0.93 -2.64
N HIS A 73 -8.42 1.78 -2.42
CA HIS A 73 -7.95 2.72 -3.46
C HIS A 73 -7.17 1.98 -4.55
N PHE A 74 -6.23 1.13 -4.16
CA PHE A 74 -5.28 0.55 -5.12
C PHE A 74 -5.75 -0.72 -5.81
N LEU A 75 -6.77 -1.41 -5.29
CA LEU A 75 -7.28 -2.59 -5.96
C LEU A 75 -7.74 -2.28 -7.40
N PRO A 76 -8.62 -1.27 -7.63
CA PRO A 76 -8.98 -0.88 -8.99
C PRO A 76 -7.81 -0.28 -9.78
N VAL A 77 -6.88 0.41 -9.14
CA VAL A 77 -5.69 0.95 -9.81
C VAL A 77 -4.81 -0.18 -10.34
N SER A 78 -4.64 -1.27 -9.57
CA SER A 78 -3.86 -2.41 -10.02
C SER A 78 -4.46 -3.06 -11.28
N GLU A 79 -5.79 -3.09 -11.38
CA GLU A 79 -6.48 -3.58 -12.58
C GLU A 79 -6.32 -2.62 -13.75
N GLU A 80 -6.56 -1.33 -13.53
CA GLU A 80 -6.45 -0.29 -14.56
C GLU A 80 -5.05 -0.29 -15.20
N LEU A 81 -4.01 -0.39 -14.38
CA LEU A 81 -2.61 -0.32 -14.83
C LEU A 81 -2.03 -1.70 -15.17
N ASN A 82 -2.76 -2.77 -14.91
CA ASN A 82 -2.32 -4.15 -15.13
C ASN A 82 -0.98 -4.42 -14.41
N ILE A 83 -0.93 -4.14 -13.12
CA ILE A 83 0.28 -4.24 -12.30
C ILE A 83 0.05 -5.07 -11.05
N VAL A 84 1.15 -5.51 -10.45
CA VAL A 84 1.17 -6.16 -9.15
C VAL A 84 1.65 -5.15 -8.10
N LEU A 85 0.87 -4.98 -7.05
CA LEU A 85 1.17 -4.06 -5.95
C LEU A 85 1.17 -4.81 -4.62
N PRO A 86 2.33 -5.14 -4.06
CA PRO A 86 2.40 -5.54 -2.66
C PRO A 86 2.20 -4.30 -1.78
N LEU A 87 1.14 -4.30 -0.97
CA LEU A 87 0.82 -3.19 -0.06
C LEU A 87 1.09 -3.59 1.38
N SER A 88 1.88 -2.78 2.08
CA SER A 88 2.12 -2.95 3.51
C SER A 88 1.06 -2.17 4.28
N ILE A 89 0.26 -2.88 5.06
CA ILE A 89 -0.85 -2.30 5.82
C ILE A 89 -0.83 -2.74 7.28
N TYR A 90 -1.51 -1.95 8.12
CA TYR A 90 -1.77 -2.30 9.50
C TYR A 90 -3.15 -2.97 9.57
N GLU A 91 -3.13 -4.29 9.71
CA GLU A 91 -4.33 -5.11 9.63
C GLU A 91 -4.90 -5.42 11.00
N LYS A 92 -6.23 -5.38 11.10
CA LYS A 92 -6.98 -5.91 12.23
C LYS A 92 -7.78 -7.14 11.77
N ASP A 93 -7.54 -8.26 12.44
CA ASP A 93 -8.32 -9.48 12.22
C ASP A 93 -8.85 -9.95 13.58
N GLY A 94 -10.16 -9.76 13.82
CA GLY A 94 -10.76 -9.99 15.12
C GLY A 94 -10.13 -9.07 16.17
N ASN A 95 -9.48 -9.65 17.17
CA ASN A 95 -8.80 -8.92 18.25
C ASN A 95 -7.28 -8.88 18.06
N VAL A 96 -6.77 -9.31 16.91
CA VAL A 96 -5.34 -9.39 16.64
C VAL A 96 -4.94 -8.33 15.61
N LEU A 97 -3.80 -7.67 15.85
CA LEU A 97 -3.25 -6.65 14.98
C LEU A 97 -1.99 -7.18 14.29
N TYR A 98 -1.87 -6.93 13.00
CA TYR A 98 -0.77 -7.43 12.19
C TYR A 98 -0.16 -6.32 11.34
N ASN A 99 1.15 -6.41 11.13
CA ASN A 99 1.81 -5.74 10.03
C ASN A 99 1.78 -6.71 8.85
N THR A 100 0.99 -6.41 7.84
CA THR A 100 0.61 -7.34 6.78
C THR A 100 1.01 -6.79 5.41
N VAL A 101 1.46 -7.68 4.53
CA VAL A 101 1.59 -7.36 3.10
C VAL A 101 0.42 -8.01 2.36
N VAL A 102 -0.38 -7.18 1.71
CA VAL A 102 -1.47 -7.63 0.85
C VAL A 102 -1.01 -7.49 -0.60
N VAL A 103 -1.00 -8.58 -1.34
CA VAL A 103 -0.56 -8.52 -2.74
C VAL A 103 -1.78 -8.33 -3.63
N LEU A 104 -1.83 -7.19 -4.33
CA LEU A 104 -2.86 -6.89 -5.31
C LEU A 104 -2.31 -7.26 -6.69
N ASP A 105 -3.02 -8.13 -7.39
CA ASP A 105 -2.61 -8.60 -8.72
C ASP A 105 -3.71 -8.31 -9.73
N CYS A 106 -3.54 -7.25 -10.50
CA CYS A 106 -4.45 -6.89 -11.59
C CYS A 106 -5.94 -6.93 -11.19
N GLY A 107 -6.24 -6.33 -10.04
CA GLY A 107 -7.61 -6.23 -9.51
C GLY A 107 -8.03 -7.36 -8.59
N LYS A 108 -7.12 -8.26 -8.22
CA LYS A 108 -7.40 -9.38 -7.33
C LYS A 108 -6.47 -9.35 -6.12
N ILE A 109 -6.98 -9.77 -4.98
CA ILE A 109 -6.16 -10.00 -3.78
C ILE A 109 -5.70 -11.46 -3.81
N LEU A 110 -4.41 -11.65 -3.75
CA LEU A 110 -3.84 -13.01 -3.71
C LEU A 110 -3.86 -13.59 -2.31
#